data_77e8787199f2653969cf2b8270a7222b
#
_entry.id   77e8787199f2653969cf2b8270a7222b
#
_cell.length_a   1.000
_cell.length_b   1.000
_cell.length_c   1.000
_cell.angle_alpha   90.00
_cell.angle_beta   90.00
_cell.angle_gamma   90.00
#
_symmetry.space_group_name_H-M   'P 1'
#
loop_
_entity.id
_entity.type
_entity.pdbx_description
1 polymer ?
#
loop_
_entity_poly.entity_id
_entity_poly.type
_entity_poly.pdbx_seq_one_letter_code
_entity_poly.pdbx_strand_id
1 'polypeptide(L)'
;MVRHVVAFCLLLGTTLGAAGAVRAQAVDLELVLSVDSSGSIDSDEFALQREGYARALTHPDVLKAIASGPHKAIAIAFIEWSGPGIATRVIEWTRIAGKEDAEAAAALLLTAPRTIFGGGTSLGAAIEDGIAELEGNAFQGSRKVIDISGDGFNNRGIAPEDVRGEAVRRGITINGLAVDEFGGALEAYFRAAVIAGPGAFAISATSFQDFHRAVVRKLLREIFISRAAAPS
;
A
#
# COMPACT_ATOMS: atom_id res chain seq x y z
N MET A 1 -17.58 -80.36 -12.53
CA MET A 1 -16.79 -79.43 -11.72
C MET A 1 -16.78 -78.07 -12.48
N VAL A 2 -17.63 -77.17 -12.06
CA VAL A 2 -17.74 -75.83 -12.70
C VAL A 2 -17.18 -74.81 -11.70
N ARG A 3 -16.10 -74.13 -12.06
CA ARG A 3 -15.45 -73.07 -11.21
C ARG A 3 -16.08 -71.73 -11.59
N HIS A 4 -16.80 -71.13 -10.62
CA HIS A 4 -17.30 -69.79 -10.72
C HIS A 4 -16.16 -68.79 -10.38
N VAL A 5 -15.84 -67.94 -11.34
CA VAL A 5 -14.93 -66.79 -11.16
C VAL A 5 -15.82 -65.59 -10.81
N VAL A 6 -15.70 -65.10 -9.57
CA VAL A 6 -16.35 -63.86 -9.15
C VAL A 6 -15.38 -62.70 -9.44
N ALA A 7 -15.78 -61.86 -10.38
CA ALA A 7 -15.03 -60.62 -10.67
C ALA A 7 -15.46 -59.54 -9.67
N PHE A 8 -14.49 -59.04 -8.88
CA PHE A 8 -14.64 -57.97 -7.94
C PHE A 8 -14.31 -56.62 -8.66
N CYS A 9 -15.33 -55.86 -9.02
CA CYS A 9 -15.14 -54.50 -9.57
C CYS A 9 -14.86 -53.54 -8.46
N LEU A 10 -13.60 -53.06 -8.31
CA LEU A 10 -13.25 -51.94 -7.48
C LEU A 10 -13.73 -50.64 -8.15
N LEU A 11 -14.74 -50.00 -7.62
CA LEU A 11 -15.13 -48.63 -7.92
C LEU A 11 -14.17 -47.68 -7.21
N LEU A 12 -13.20 -47.10 -7.94
CA LEU A 12 -12.44 -45.93 -7.46
C LEU A 12 -13.34 -44.70 -7.53
N GLY A 13 -13.88 -44.30 -6.37
CA GLY A 13 -14.56 -43.03 -6.24
C GLY A 13 -13.54 -41.90 -6.25
N THR A 14 -13.43 -41.15 -7.33
CA THR A 14 -12.68 -39.87 -7.37
C THR A 14 -13.49 -38.81 -6.67
N THR A 15 -13.14 -38.48 -5.43
CA THR A 15 -13.63 -37.29 -4.76
C THR A 15 -12.96 -36.06 -5.40
N LEU A 16 -13.66 -35.38 -6.32
CA LEU A 16 -13.29 -34.03 -6.72
C LEU A 16 -13.45 -33.13 -5.48
N GLY A 17 -12.37 -32.78 -4.85
CA GLY A 17 -12.33 -31.74 -3.84
C GLY A 17 -12.72 -30.41 -4.51
N ALA A 18 -13.89 -29.88 -4.18
CA ALA A 18 -14.27 -28.52 -4.56
C ALA A 18 -13.23 -27.57 -3.93
N ALA A 19 -12.33 -27.04 -4.74
CA ALA A 19 -11.50 -25.89 -4.34
C ALA A 19 -12.48 -24.74 -4.08
N GLY A 20 -12.79 -24.49 -2.80
CA GLY A 20 -13.60 -23.35 -2.40
C GLY A 20 -12.94 -22.09 -2.94
N ALA A 21 -13.61 -21.35 -3.82
CA ALA A 21 -13.14 -20.06 -4.27
C ALA A 21 -12.92 -19.19 -3.02
N VAL A 22 -11.66 -18.77 -2.77
CA VAL A 22 -11.35 -17.81 -1.71
C VAL A 22 -12.11 -16.54 -2.06
N ARG A 23 -13.17 -16.27 -1.33
CA ARG A 23 -13.98 -15.07 -1.53
C ARG A 23 -13.13 -13.87 -1.12
N ALA A 24 -12.93 -12.92 -2.04
CA ALA A 24 -12.20 -11.71 -1.75
C ALA A 24 -12.81 -10.99 -0.55
N GLN A 25 -11.98 -10.57 0.39
CA GLN A 25 -12.43 -9.92 1.61
C GLN A 25 -12.74 -8.45 1.35
N ALA A 26 -14.00 -8.04 1.55
CA ALA A 26 -14.42 -6.66 1.33
C ALA A 26 -13.82 -5.70 2.37
N VAL A 27 -13.33 -4.56 1.90
CA VAL A 27 -12.78 -3.45 2.70
C VAL A 27 -13.19 -2.11 2.10
N ASP A 28 -13.08 -1.03 2.87
CA ASP A 28 -13.41 0.31 2.40
C ASP A 28 -12.33 0.90 1.48
N LEU A 29 -11.09 0.48 1.68
CA LEU A 29 -9.92 0.99 0.97
C LEU A 29 -8.84 -0.10 0.90
N GLU A 30 -8.28 -0.31 -0.29
CA GLU A 30 -6.99 -0.98 -0.49
C GLU A 30 -5.91 0.10 -0.63
N LEU A 31 -4.91 0.10 0.24
CA LEU A 31 -3.91 1.15 0.34
C LEU A 31 -2.50 0.56 0.32
N VAL A 32 -1.75 0.84 -0.73
CA VAL A 32 -0.31 0.58 -0.78
C VAL A 32 0.41 1.79 -0.23
N LEU A 33 1.08 1.63 0.91
CA LEU A 33 2.01 2.60 1.47
C LEU A 33 3.38 2.37 0.81
N SER A 34 3.69 3.19 -0.19
CA SER A 34 4.86 3.07 -1.06
C SER A 34 5.90 4.10 -0.66
N VAL A 35 6.97 3.66 0.02
CA VAL A 35 7.82 4.51 0.83
C VAL A 35 9.25 4.50 0.31
N ASP A 36 9.79 5.68 0.02
CA ASP A 36 11.18 5.87 -0.42
C ASP A 36 12.15 5.44 0.69
N SER A 37 13.12 4.61 0.32
CA SER A 37 14.24 4.17 1.15
C SER A 37 15.57 4.31 0.38
N SER A 38 15.62 5.27 -0.55
CA SER A 38 16.77 5.56 -1.39
C SER A 38 17.96 6.06 -0.59
N GLY A 39 19.09 6.26 -1.29
CA GLY A 39 20.36 6.61 -0.64
C GLY A 39 20.43 8.00 -0.02
N SER A 40 19.46 8.88 -0.27
CA SER A 40 19.34 10.19 0.39
C SER A 40 18.86 10.07 1.84
N ILE A 41 18.08 9.02 2.14
CA ILE A 41 17.51 8.81 3.47
C ILE A 41 18.53 8.17 4.38
N ASP A 42 18.98 8.91 5.40
CA ASP A 42 19.90 8.40 6.40
C ASP A 42 19.22 7.45 7.42
N SER A 43 19.99 6.95 8.41
CA SER A 43 19.47 5.99 9.39
C SER A 43 18.47 6.61 10.36
N ASP A 44 18.65 7.87 10.73
CA ASP A 44 17.78 8.58 11.67
C ASP A 44 16.47 8.98 10.97
N GLU A 45 16.55 9.44 9.73
CA GLU A 45 15.40 9.75 8.87
C GLU A 45 14.56 8.51 8.58
N PHE A 46 15.22 7.39 8.28
CA PHE A 46 14.55 6.10 8.11
C PHE A 46 13.80 5.67 9.37
N ALA A 47 14.41 5.83 10.54
CA ALA A 47 13.76 5.51 11.81
C ALA A 47 12.54 6.42 12.06
N LEU A 48 12.67 7.73 11.82
CA LEU A 48 11.57 8.71 11.94
C LEU A 48 10.43 8.40 10.98
N GLN A 49 10.73 7.97 9.77
CA GLN A 49 9.74 7.59 8.76
C GLN A 49 8.93 6.37 9.22
N ARG A 50 9.60 5.30 9.63
CA ARG A 50 8.96 4.08 10.17
C ARG A 50 8.13 4.38 11.42
N GLU A 51 8.68 5.13 12.37
CA GLU A 51 7.98 5.57 13.56
C GLU A 51 6.76 6.44 13.22
N GLY A 52 6.91 7.31 12.23
CA GLY A 52 5.83 8.17 11.74
C GLY A 52 4.62 7.38 11.24
N TYR A 53 4.85 6.35 10.43
CA TYR A 53 3.80 5.44 9.95
C TYR A 53 3.21 4.59 11.09
N ALA A 54 4.04 4.03 11.97
CA ALA A 54 3.58 3.23 13.10
C ALA A 54 2.64 4.03 14.02
N ARG A 55 3.02 5.26 14.35
CA ARG A 55 2.18 6.19 15.14
C ARG A 55 0.91 6.60 14.41
N ALA A 56 0.98 6.80 13.09
CA ALA A 56 -0.18 7.20 12.31
C ALA A 56 -1.21 6.06 12.19
N LEU A 57 -0.78 4.83 11.97
CA LEU A 57 -1.66 3.66 11.91
C LEU A 57 -2.40 3.43 13.24
N THR A 58 -1.74 3.69 14.37
CA THR A 58 -2.33 3.52 15.71
C THR A 58 -3.03 4.78 16.24
N HIS A 59 -3.07 5.87 15.45
CA HIS A 59 -3.66 7.13 15.90
C HIS A 59 -5.17 7.00 16.13
N PRO A 60 -5.72 7.46 17.26
CA PRO A 60 -7.14 7.31 17.59
C PRO A 60 -8.11 7.82 16.52
N ASP A 61 -7.79 8.95 15.88
CA ASP A 61 -8.64 9.52 14.82
C ASP A 61 -8.60 8.68 13.54
N VAL A 62 -7.44 8.06 13.21
CA VAL A 62 -7.32 7.14 12.08
C VAL A 62 -8.14 5.88 12.33
N LEU A 63 -8.04 5.28 13.52
CA LEU A 63 -8.85 4.12 13.91
C LEU A 63 -10.34 4.44 13.90
N LYS A 64 -10.74 5.61 14.40
CA LYS A 64 -12.14 6.08 14.35
C LYS A 64 -12.62 6.29 12.91
N ALA A 65 -11.76 6.83 12.04
CA ALA A 65 -12.09 6.98 10.62
C ALA A 65 -12.31 5.62 9.95
N ILE A 66 -11.42 4.64 10.18
CA ILE A 66 -11.58 3.26 9.68
C ILE A 66 -12.89 2.65 10.16
N ALA A 67 -13.15 2.71 11.48
CA ALA A 67 -14.37 2.13 12.09
C ALA A 67 -15.67 2.77 11.60
N SER A 68 -15.63 3.94 10.96
CA SER A 68 -16.79 4.68 10.46
C SER A 68 -17.16 4.34 9.01
N GLY A 69 -16.37 3.53 8.29
CA GLY A 69 -16.67 3.06 6.95
C GLY A 69 -17.71 1.95 6.91
N PRO A 70 -18.32 1.67 5.75
CA PRO A 70 -19.29 0.59 5.56
C PRO A 70 -18.75 -0.79 5.96
N HIS A 71 -17.51 -1.11 5.61
CA HIS A 71 -16.86 -2.38 5.95
C HIS A 71 -16.08 -2.30 7.26
N LYS A 72 -15.94 -1.11 7.83
CA LYS A 72 -15.19 -0.83 9.07
C LYS A 72 -13.78 -1.39 9.05
N ALA A 73 -13.17 -1.42 7.88
CA ALA A 73 -11.84 -1.96 7.66
C ALA A 73 -11.21 -1.39 6.39
N ILE A 74 -9.89 -1.26 6.42
CA ILE A 74 -9.05 -1.04 5.24
C ILE A 74 -8.08 -2.22 5.10
N ALA A 75 -7.54 -2.43 3.90
CA ALA A 75 -6.40 -3.32 3.69
C ALA A 75 -5.18 -2.47 3.34
N ILE A 76 -4.05 -2.77 3.95
CA ILE A 76 -2.79 -2.09 3.67
C ILE A 76 -1.70 -3.08 3.26
N ALA A 77 -0.81 -2.65 2.39
CA ALA A 77 0.53 -3.20 2.21
C ALA A 77 1.54 -2.08 2.39
N PHE A 78 2.70 -2.39 2.95
CA PHE A 78 3.79 -1.41 3.10
C PHE A 78 5.00 -1.90 2.32
N ILE A 79 5.42 -1.11 1.34
CA ILE A 79 6.58 -1.40 0.52
C ILE A 79 7.62 -0.28 0.65
N GLU A 80 8.88 -0.66 0.74
CA GLU A 80 10.02 0.25 0.62
C GLU A 80 10.65 0.07 -0.74
N TRP A 81 11.10 1.14 -1.34
CA TRP A 81 11.71 1.13 -2.66
C TRP A 81 12.86 2.14 -2.80
N SER A 82 13.64 1.99 -3.89
CA SER A 82 14.64 2.96 -4.30
C SER A 82 14.75 3.04 -5.83
N GLY A 83 15.78 2.47 -6.42
CA GLY A 83 15.94 2.39 -7.88
C GLY A 83 15.04 1.35 -8.54
N PRO A 84 15.04 1.28 -9.89
CA PRO A 84 14.22 0.32 -10.62
C PRO A 84 14.51 -1.13 -10.21
N GLY A 85 13.45 -1.90 -9.91
CA GLY A 85 13.55 -3.30 -9.48
C GLY A 85 14.12 -3.49 -8.07
N ILE A 86 14.24 -2.42 -7.29
CA ILE A 86 14.66 -2.48 -5.88
C ILE A 86 13.49 -2.08 -5.01
N ALA A 87 12.72 -3.06 -4.59
CA ALA A 87 11.60 -2.90 -3.67
C ALA A 87 11.55 -4.07 -2.67
N THR A 88 11.06 -3.81 -1.48
CA THR A 88 10.86 -4.81 -0.42
C THR A 88 9.50 -4.58 0.23
N ARG A 89 8.69 -5.64 0.32
CA ARG A 89 7.46 -5.60 1.10
C ARG A 89 7.80 -5.81 2.58
N VAL A 90 7.45 -4.84 3.40
CA VAL A 90 7.69 -4.84 4.86
C VAL A 90 6.45 -5.34 5.60
N ILE A 91 5.25 -4.94 5.15
CA ILE A 91 3.99 -5.49 5.65
C ILE A 91 3.26 -6.12 4.47
N GLU A 92 3.00 -7.41 4.59
CA GLU A 92 2.12 -8.14 3.67
C GLU A 92 0.71 -7.57 3.72
N TRP A 93 -0.08 -7.76 2.67
CA TRP A 93 -1.46 -7.30 2.65
C TRP A 93 -2.20 -7.71 3.92
N THR A 94 -2.51 -6.72 4.73
CA THR A 94 -3.07 -6.89 6.07
C THR A 94 -4.33 -6.07 6.23
N ARG A 95 -5.39 -6.71 6.75
CA ARG A 95 -6.64 -6.03 7.09
C ARG A 95 -6.48 -5.29 8.41
N ILE A 96 -6.86 -4.03 8.44
CA ILE A 96 -6.92 -3.20 9.65
C ILE A 96 -8.38 -2.86 9.93
N ALA A 97 -8.94 -3.44 10.99
CA ALA A 97 -10.33 -3.21 11.42
C ALA A 97 -10.42 -2.61 12.84
N GLY A 98 -9.30 -2.54 13.54
CA GLY A 98 -9.27 -2.04 14.90
C GLY A 98 -7.85 -1.85 15.43
N LYS A 99 -7.80 -1.57 16.73
CA LYS A 99 -6.55 -1.22 17.42
C LYS A 99 -5.53 -2.36 17.38
N GLU A 100 -5.95 -3.59 17.61
CA GLU A 100 -5.04 -4.76 17.65
C GLU A 100 -4.35 -4.98 16.30
N ASP A 101 -5.09 -4.91 15.18
CA ASP A 101 -4.52 -5.05 13.85
C ASP A 101 -3.51 -3.93 13.56
N ALA A 102 -3.85 -2.69 13.94
CA ALA A 102 -3.00 -1.53 13.74
C ALA A 102 -1.71 -1.62 14.59
N GLU A 103 -1.81 -2.07 15.84
CA GLU A 103 -0.65 -2.28 16.73
C GLU A 103 0.26 -3.40 16.20
N ALA A 104 -0.30 -4.48 15.66
CA ALA A 104 0.47 -5.54 15.03
C ALA A 104 1.22 -5.03 13.79
N ALA A 105 0.56 -4.27 12.91
CA ALA A 105 1.19 -3.65 11.75
C ALA A 105 2.29 -2.64 12.16
N ALA A 106 2.03 -1.81 13.16
CA ALA A 106 3.01 -0.86 13.70
C ALA A 106 4.24 -1.58 14.28
N ALA A 107 4.05 -2.68 14.99
CA ALA A 107 5.16 -3.48 15.54
C ALA A 107 6.06 -4.05 14.44
N LEU A 108 5.47 -4.51 13.30
CA LEU A 108 6.24 -4.96 12.14
C LEU A 108 7.10 -3.82 11.57
N LEU A 109 6.55 -2.62 11.41
CA LEU A 109 7.31 -1.46 10.93
C LEU A 109 8.50 -1.13 11.84
N LEU A 110 8.32 -1.19 13.14
CA LEU A 110 9.36 -0.82 14.11
C LEU A 110 10.45 -1.90 14.26
N THR A 111 10.16 -3.15 13.94
CA THR A 111 11.07 -4.27 14.17
C THR A 111 11.69 -4.85 12.90
N ALA A 112 11.10 -4.63 11.74
CA ALA A 112 11.65 -5.13 10.48
C ALA A 112 13.01 -4.46 10.18
N PRO A 113 14.02 -5.23 9.75
CA PRO A 113 15.32 -4.66 9.38
C PRO A 113 15.20 -3.77 8.15
N ARG A 114 16.06 -2.75 8.05
CA ARG A 114 16.27 -2.04 6.78
C ARG A 114 17.00 -2.96 5.82
N THR A 115 16.50 -3.12 4.61
CA THR A 115 17.09 -3.99 3.58
C THR A 115 17.61 -3.21 2.37
N ILE A 116 17.18 -1.96 2.21
CA ILE A 116 17.58 -1.07 1.11
C ILE A 116 18.52 0.02 1.66
N PHE A 117 19.74 0.08 1.11
CA PHE A 117 20.81 0.99 1.57
C PHE A 117 21.40 1.82 0.41
N GLY A 118 20.61 2.20 -0.55
CA GLY A 118 21.11 2.96 -1.71
C GLY A 118 20.24 2.79 -2.92
N GLY A 119 20.81 3.06 -4.08
CA GLY A 119 20.07 3.15 -5.32
C GLY A 119 19.76 4.62 -5.62
N GLY A 120 18.94 4.86 -6.60
CA GLY A 120 18.40 6.20 -6.87
C GLY A 120 16.95 6.27 -6.45
N THR A 121 16.30 7.35 -6.77
CA THR A 121 14.86 7.58 -6.55
C THR A 121 14.12 7.28 -7.86
N SER A 122 13.32 6.20 -7.87
CA SER A 122 12.53 5.79 -9.03
C SER A 122 11.03 5.80 -8.73
N LEU A 123 10.44 6.99 -8.80
CA LEU A 123 9.00 7.19 -8.56
C LEU A 123 8.12 6.45 -9.58
N GLY A 124 8.59 6.35 -10.83
CA GLY A 124 7.87 5.59 -11.85
C GLY A 124 7.82 4.10 -11.55
N ALA A 125 8.95 3.50 -11.11
CA ALA A 125 8.98 2.10 -10.69
C ALA A 125 8.13 1.88 -9.43
N ALA A 126 8.13 2.81 -8.47
CA ALA A 126 7.27 2.74 -7.29
C ALA A 126 5.77 2.73 -7.65
N ILE A 127 5.37 3.43 -8.71
CA ILE A 127 3.99 3.37 -9.25
C ILE A 127 3.72 1.98 -9.85
N GLU A 128 4.64 1.45 -10.67
CA GLU A 128 4.49 0.10 -11.27
C GLU A 128 4.38 -0.98 -10.20
N ASP A 129 5.24 -0.95 -9.18
CA ASP A 129 5.19 -1.86 -8.04
C ASP A 129 3.87 -1.74 -7.28
N GLY A 130 3.40 -0.52 -7.02
CA GLY A 130 2.12 -0.28 -6.37
C GLY A 130 0.91 -0.79 -7.16
N ILE A 131 0.94 -0.70 -8.50
CA ILE A 131 -0.08 -1.30 -9.37
C ILE A 131 -0.07 -2.82 -9.22
N ALA A 132 1.11 -3.45 -9.29
CA ALA A 132 1.26 -4.89 -9.16
C ALA A 132 0.77 -5.40 -7.80
N GLU A 133 1.06 -4.67 -6.72
CA GLU A 133 0.56 -4.95 -5.37
C GLU A 133 -0.99 -4.96 -5.32
N LEU A 134 -1.62 -3.94 -5.87
CA LEU A 134 -3.09 -3.80 -5.88
C LEU A 134 -3.80 -4.85 -6.75
N GLU A 135 -3.12 -5.42 -7.73
CA GLU A 135 -3.66 -6.48 -8.57
C GLU A 135 -3.42 -7.88 -8.00
N GLY A 136 -2.40 -8.04 -7.17
CA GLY A 136 -1.97 -9.34 -6.64
C GLY A 136 -2.56 -9.74 -5.29
N ASN A 137 -3.50 -8.97 -4.72
CA ASN A 137 -4.01 -9.22 -3.38
C ASN A 137 -5.38 -9.93 -3.36
N ALA A 138 -5.81 -10.38 -2.16
CA ALA A 138 -7.06 -11.10 -1.95
C ALA A 138 -8.20 -10.22 -1.41
N PHE A 139 -8.03 -8.89 -1.38
CA PHE A 139 -9.04 -7.95 -0.91
C PHE A 139 -9.87 -7.40 -2.06
N GLN A 140 -11.00 -6.81 -1.70
CA GLN A 140 -11.87 -6.08 -2.63
C GLN A 140 -12.30 -4.77 -1.96
N GLY A 141 -11.51 -3.74 -2.22
CA GLY A 141 -11.77 -2.39 -1.72
C GLY A 141 -12.72 -1.61 -2.62
N SER A 142 -13.52 -0.75 -2.01
CA SER A 142 -14.33 0.23 -2.75
C SER A 142 -13.45 1.24 -3.51
N ARG A 143 -12.23 1.45 -3.04
CA ARG A 143 -11.18 2.26 -3.68
C ARG A 143 -9.83 1.57 -3.58
N LYS A 144 -8.98 1.88 -4.57
CA LYS A 144 -7.59 1.43 -4.65
C LYS A 144 -6.66 2.64 -4.71
N VAL A 145 -5.70 2.71 -3.81
CA VAL A 145 -4.81 3.86 -3.67
C VAL A 145 -3.36 3.41 -3.54
N ILE A 146 -2.49 4.09 -4.28
CA ILE A 146 -1.04 4.07 -4.06
C ILE A 146 -0.69 5.38 -3.35
N ASP A 147 -0.17 5.29 -2.16
CA ASP A 147 0.31 6.41 -1.35
C ASP A 147 1.84 6.44 -1.43
N ILE A 148 2.39 7.34 -2.25
CA ILE A 148 3.84 7.47 -2.44
C ILE A 148 4.38 8.53 -1.50
N SER A 149 5.41 8.19 -0.71
CA SER A 149 6.19 9.16 0.06
C SER A 149 7.66 9.12 -0.33
N GLY A 150 8.30 10.28 -0.36
CA GLY A 150 9.72 10.41 -0.68
C GLY A 150 10.26 11.81 -0.44
N ASP A 151 11.60 11.92 -0.42
CA ASP A 151 12.38 13.15 -0.18
C ASP A 151 13.07 13.68 -1.45
N GLY A 152 12.86 13.03 -2.61
CA GLY A 152 13.59 13.33 -3.84
C GLY A 152 12.76 13.34 -5.12
N PHE A 153 13.35 13.99 -6.13
CA PHE A 153 12.87 13.96 -7.51
C PHE A 153 13.20 12.61 -8.17
N ASN A 154 12.40 12.19 -9.15
CA ASN A 154 12.77 11.03 -9.96
C ASN A 154 14.11 11.24 -10.64
N ASN A 155 15.10 10.38 -10.36
CA ASN A 155 16.43 10.45 -10.94
C ASN A 155 16.91 9.14 -11.57
N ARG A 156 16.08 8.10 -11.52
CA ARG A 156 16.35 6.78 -12.11
C ARG A 156 15.08 6.19 -12.72
N GLY A 157 15.28 5.35 -13.72
CA GLY A 157 14.19 4.59 -14.34
C GLY A 157 13.21 5.44 -15.12
N ILE A 158 11.99 4.91 -15.25
CA ILE A 158 10.91 5.55 -16.00
C ILE A 158 10.38 6.78 -15.25
N ALA A 159 9.96 7.80 -16.00
CA ALA A 159 9.34 8.99 -15.40
C ALA A 159 7.92 8.65 -14.87
N PRO A 160 7.53 9.20 -13.70
CA PRO A 160 6.20 8.93 -13.15
C PRO A 160 5.06 9.38 -14.08
N GLU A 161 5.26 10.44 -14.87
CA GLU A 161 4.31 10.92 -15.87
C GLU A 161 3.96 9.88 -16.94
N ASP A 162 4.91 9.01 -17.26
CA ASP A 162 4.74 7.99 -18.32
C ASP A 162 3.91 6.80 -17.83
N VAL A 163 3.89 6.52 -16.51
CA VAL A 163 3.23 5.34 -15.93
C VAL A 163 1.95 5.65 -15.14
N ARG A 164 1.82 6.83 -14.56
CA ARG A 164 0.66 7.18 -13.71
C ARG A 164 -0.70 7.05 -14.43
N GLY A 165 -0.71 7.25 -15.75
CA GLY A 165 -1.89 7.08 -16.57
C GLY A 165 -2.41 5.63 -16.59
N GLU A 166 -1.52 4.64 -16.43
CA GLU A 166 -1.90 3.23 -16.32
C GLU A 166 -2.64 2.94 -15.02
N ALA A 167 -2.17 3.48 -13.90
CA ALA A 167 -2.88 3.39 -12.62
C ALA A 167 -4.31 3.92 -12.72
N VAL A 168 -4.48 5.09 -13.35
CA VAL A 168 -5.82 5.70 -13.55
C VAL A 168 -6.73 4.82 -14.41
N ARG A 169 -6.22 4.23 -15.50
CA ARG A 169 -7.00 3.31 -16.34
C ARG A 169 -7.48 2.07 -15.59
N ARG A 170 -6.76 1.66 -14.55
CA ARG A 170 -7.11 0.55 -13.64
C ARG A 170 -7.96 0.98 -12.43
N GLY A 171 -8.43 2.23 -12.40
CA GLY A 171 -9.24 2.76 -11.30
C GLY A 171 -8.44 3.03 -10.02
N ILE A 172 -7.12 3.13 -10.12
CA ILE A 172 -6.21 3.40 -9.00
C ILE A 172 -5.95 4.90 -8.90
N THR A 173 -6.03 5.44 -7.70
CA THR A 173 -5.61 6.81 -7.39
C THR A 173 -4.20 6.80 -6.83
N ILE A 174 -3.35 7.74 -7.26
CA ILE A 174 -2.01 7.94 -6.71
C ILE A 174 -2.01 9.24 -5.93
N ASN A 175 -1.70 9.16 -4.64
CA ASN A 175 -1.49 10.31 -3.76
C ASN A 175 -0.02 10.42 -3.36
N GLY A 176 0.40 11.60 -2.91
CA GLY A 176 1.79 11.85 -2.58
C GLY A 176 2.00 12.52 -1.22
N LEU A 177 3.12 12.18 -0.56
CA LEU A 177 3.68 12.89 0.56
C LEU A 177 5.14 13.23 0.25
N ALA A 178 5.42 14.50 0.04
CA ALA A 178 6.78 15.00 -0.17
C ALA A 178 7.40 15.38 1.19
N VAL A 179 8.57 14.83 1.52
CA VAL A 179 9.41 15.41 2.57
C VAL A 179 10.21 16.52 1.92
N ASP A 180 9.69 17.75 2.03
CA ASP A 180 10.11 18.86 1.18
C ASP A 180 10.99 19.86 1.94
N GLU A 181 12.27 19.60 1.95
CA GLU A 181 13.30 20.53 2.45
C GLU A 181 13.71 21.57 1.39
N PHE A 182 13.08 21.53 0.20
CA PHE A 182 13.40 22.38 -0.96
C PHE A 182 12.44 23.58 -1.10
N GLY A 183 11.75 23.96 -0.02
CA GLY A 183 10.90 25.14 0.00
C GLY A 183 9.64 25.06 -0.89
N GLY A 184 9.04 23.89 -1.01
CA GLY A 184 7.81 23.66 -1.78
C GLY A 184 8.05 23.10 -3.20
N ALA A 185 9.29 23.01 -3.65
CA ALA A 185 9.60 22.55 -4.99
C ALA A 185 9.28 21.06 -5.20
N LEU A 186 9.54 20.21 -4.20
CA LEU A 186 9.24 18.79 -4.28
C LEU A 186 7.72 18.55 -4.22
N GLU A 187 6.98 19.24 -3.37
CA GLU A 187 5.52 19.15 -3.36
C GLU A 187 4.94 19.57 -4.72
N ALA A 188 5.43 20.66 -5.30
CA ALA A 188 5.01 21.10 -6.62
C ALA A 188 5.28 20.05 -7.69
N TYR A 189 6.44 19.38 -7.65
CA TYR A 189 6.77 18.27 -8.53
C TYR A 189 5.83 17.08 -8.34
N PHE A 190 5.55 16.67 -7.10
CA PHE A 190 4.60 15.59 -6.84
C PHE A 190 3.22 15.91 -7.44
N ARG A 191 2.76 17.16 -7.30
CA ARG A 191 1.50 17.60 -7.89
C ARG A 191 1.49 17.56 -9.43
N ALA A 192 2.60 17.92 -10.05
CA ALA A 192 2.71 17.99 -11.51
C ALA A 192 2.94 16.62 -12.14
N ALA A 193 3.80 15.79 -11.54
CA ALA A 193 4.37 14.62 -12.17
C ALA A 193 3.88 13.29 -11.59
N VAL A 194 3.63 13.20 -10.26
CA VAL A 194 3.44 11.92 -9.56
C VAL A 194 1.97 11.58 -9.35
N ILE A 195 1.20 12.48 -8.74
CA ILE A 195 -0.19 12.19 -8.38
C ILE A 195 -1.09 12.07 -9.61
N ALA A 196 -2.10 11.19 -9.51
CA ALA A 196 -3.08 11.00 -10.58
C ALA A 196 -4.35 10.32 -10.06
N GLY A 197 -5.44 10.47 -10.80
CA GLY A 197 -6.71 9.83 -10.52
C GLY A 197 -7.71 10.71 -9.79
N PRO A 198 -8.95 10.21 -9.59
CA PRO A 198 -10.03 10.98 -8.99
C PRO A 198 -9.72 11.38 -7.54
N GLY A 199 -9.76 12.69 -7.25
CA GLY A 199 -9.50 13.21 -5.91
C GLY A 199 -8.04 13.12 -5.46
N ALA A 200 -7.10 12.84 -6.38
CA ALA A 200 -5.67 12.76 -6.08
C ALA A 200 -5.16 14.05 -5.41
N PHE A 201 -4.25 13.89 -4.47
CA PHE A 201 -3.66 14.99 -3.74
C PHE A 201 -2.21 14.73 -3.36
N ALA A 202 -1.44 15.81 -3.22
CA ALA A 202 -0.15 15.79 -2.56
C ALA A 202 -0.20 16.67 -1.32
N ILE A 203 0.53 16.28 -0.31
CA ILE A 203 0.85 17.07 0.88
C ILE A 203 2.34 17.06 1.11
N SER A 204 2.84 17.99 1.93
CA SER A 204 4.24 18.00 2.34
C SER A 204 4.40 17.89 3.86
N ALA A 205 5.55 17.33 4.25
CA ALA A 205 6.19 17.51 5.53
C ALA A 205 7.43 18.37 5.30
N THR A 206 7.70 19.33 6.18
CA THR A 206 8.85 20.23 6.05
C THR A 206 10.16 19.57 6.48
N SER A 207 10.07 18.44 7.15
CA SER A 207 11.19 17.61 7.60
C SER A 207 10.69 16.25 8.06
N PHE A 208 11.59 15.30 8.30
CA PHE A 208 11.24 14.00 8.90
C PHE A 208 10.72 14.13 10.33
N GLN A 209 11.07 15.18 11.08
CA GLN A 209 10.50 15.45 12.41
C GLN A 209 9.00 15.77 12.37
N ASP A 210 8.53 16.38 11.28
CA ASP A 210 7.10 16.68 11.06
C ASP A 210 6.35 15.55 10.33
N PHE A 211 7.06 14.54 9.88
CA PHE A 211 6.55 13.47 9.02
C PHE A 211 5.32 12.77 9.61
N HIS A 212 5.36 12.38 10.90
CA HIS A 212 4.23 11.65 11.52
C HIS A 212 2.92 12.45 11.46
N ARG A 213 2.97 13.78 11.65
CA ARG A 213 1.77 14.65 11.58
C ARG A 213 1.24 14.71 10.14
N ALA A 214 2.14 14.72 9.17
CA ALA A 214 1.77 14.69 7.77
C ALA A 214 1.12 13.35 7.39
N VAL A 215 1.68 12.21 7.84
CA VAL A 215 1.10 10.88 7.59
C VAL A 215 -0.28 10.76 8.23
N VAL A 216 -0.49 11.22 9.47
CA VAL A 216 -1.82 11.21 10.10
C VAL A 216 -2.84 11.98 9.25
N ARG A 217 -2.50 13.22 8.86
CA ARG A 217 -3.39 14.05 8.01
C ARG A 217 -3.68 13.36 6.68
N LYS A 218 -2.67 12.72 6.09
CA LYS A 218 -2.78 12.02 4.83
C LYS A 218 -3.71 10.81 4.94
N LEU A 219 -3.48 9.92 5.91
CA LEU A 219 -4.32 8.74 6.13
C LEU A 219 -5.78 9.12 6.42
N LEU A 220 -6.01 10.15 7.22
CA LEU A 220 -7.38 10.65 7.45
C LEU A 220 -8.02 11.10 6.14
N ARG A 221 -7.30 11.83 5.29
CA ARG A 221 -7.82 12.27 3.99
C ARG A 221 -8.12 11.10 3.06
N GLU A 222 -7.22 10.11 2.99
CA GLU A 222 -7.41 8.86 2.23
C GLU A 222 -8.71 8.16 2.62
N ILE A 223 -8.90 7.95 3.93
CA ILE A 223 -10.03 7.21 4.47
C ILE A 223 -11.33 8.01 4.28
N PHE A 224 -11.33 9.34 4.49
CA PHE A 224 -12.54 10.16 4.32
C PHE A 224 -12.97 10.34 2.87
N ILE A 225 -12.04 10.48 1.92
CA ILE A 225 -12.37 10.55 0.49
C ILE A 225 -13.04 9.24 0.05
N SER A 226 -12.65 8.09 0.61
CA SER A 226 -13.28 6.80 0.31
C SER A 226 -14.77 6.78 0.64
N ARG A 227 -15.23 7.56 1.62
CA ARG A 227 -16.63 7.67 2.01
C ARG A 227 -17.48 8.54 1.06
N ALA A 228 -16.88 9.58 0.50
CA ALA A 228 -17.59 10.48 -0.42
C ALA A 228 -17.86 9.85 -1.79
N ALA A 229 -17.13 8.79 -2.16
CA ALA A 229 -17.24 8.10 -3.44
C ALA A 229 -18.13 6.85 -3.40
N ALA A 230 -18.64 6.42 -2.23
CA ALA A 230 -19.56 5.30 -2.14
C ALA A 230 -20.92 5.72 -2.70
N PRO A 231 -21.52 4.97 -3.66
CA PRO A 231 -22.88 5.24 -4.12
C PRO A 231 -23.86 5.01 -2.98
N SER A 232 -24.77 5.96 -2.80
CA SER A 232 -25.91 5.89 -1.87
C SER A 232 -26.90 4.79 -2.27
#